data_aec8a7efa1b78fc7aef08ade517d1194
#
_entry.id   aec8a7efa1b78fc7aef08ade517d1194
#
_cell.length_a   1.000
_cell.length_b   1.000
_cell.length_c   1.000
_cell.angle_alpha   90.00
_cell.angle_beta   90.00
_cell.angle_gamma   90.00
#
_symmetry.space_group_name_H-M   'P 1'
#
loop_
_entity.id
_entity.type
_entity.pdbx_description
1 polymer ?
#
loop_
_entity_poly.entity_id
_entity_poly.type
_entity_poly.pdbx_seq_one_letter_code
_entity_poly.pdbx_strand_id
1 'polypeptide(L)'
;MTELIRIPNIENYTQEIINGELILTPKKQYMTENELNMTQIKHSTIEGCIIKKEQENISTNTSYRSVLVDIWKSMPTQKILQTTTFNFKLTKENGEKGYKWCDDICMSFQSKDARGTLKEILNMVKVNQFTIELSIKLETGRIIHF
;
A
#
# COMPACT_ATOMS: atom_id res chain seq x y z
N MET A 1 39.88 -21.50 -19.57
CA MET A 1 38.62 -22.16 -19.13
C MET A 1 37.88 -21.18 -18.21
N THR A 2 36.67 -20.86 -18.59
CA THR A 2 35.87 -19.91 -17.77
C THR A 2 35.26 -20.68 -16.62
N GLU A 3 35.53 -20.26 -15.38
CA GLU A 3 34.83 -20.78 -14.21
C GLU A 3 33.37 -20.35 -14.24
N LEU A 4 32.48 -21.31 -14.05
CA LEU A 4 31.06 -21.03 -13.84
C LEU A 4 30.87 -20.54 -12.43
N ILE A 5 30.67 -19.20 -12.27
CA ILE A 5 30.28 -18.64 -11.00
C ILE A 5 28.78 -18.84 -10.83
N ARG A 6 28.41 -19.65 -9.84
CA ARG A 6 27.00 -19.82 -9.46
C ARG A 6 26.61 -18.74 -8.47
N ILE A 7 25.68 -17.89 -8.85
CA ILE A 7 25.10 -16.88 -7.97
C ILE A 7 23.75 -17.43 -7.48
N PRO A 8 23.60 -17.73 -6.17
CA PRO A 8 22.33 -18.20 -5.64
C PRO A 8 21.23 -17.17 -5.89
N ASN A 9 20.04 -17.63 -6.30
CA ASN A 9 18.86 -16.78 -6.51
C ASN A 9 19.09 -15.64 -7.52
N ILE A 10 19.83 -15.91 -8.59
CA ILE A 10 20.12 -14.88 -9.61
C ILE A 10 18.84 -14.31 -10.24
N GLU A 11 17.76 -15.08 -10.25
CA GLU A 11 16.45 -14.64 -10.72
C GLU A 11 15.86 -13.48 -9.91
N ASN A 12 16.36 -13.26 -8.69
CA ASN A 12 15.95 -12.14 -7.83
C ASN A 12 16.71 -10.85 -8.11
N TYR A 13 17.58 -10.85 -9.12
CA TYR A 13 18.40 -9.70 -9.50
C TYR A 13 18.20 -9.33 -10.95
N THR A 14 18.23 -8.03 -11.23
CA THR A 14 18.41 -7.55 -12.60
C THR A 14 19.91 -7.56 -12.91
N GLN A 15 20.26 -7.95 -14.14
CA GLN A 15 21.64 -8.03 -14.60
C GLN A 15 21.89 -6.93 -15.62
N GLU A 16 23.01 -6.22 -15.44
CA GLU A 16 23.44 -5.19 -16.36
C GLU A 16 24.96 -5.21 -16.47
N ILE A 17 25.46 -5.01 -17.68
CA ILE A 17 26.91 -4.90 -17.92
C ILE A 17 27.24 -3.43 -18.16
N ILE A 18 28.01 -2.85 -17.25
CA ILE A 18 28.45 -1.46 -17.31
C ILE A 18 29.97 -1.45 -17.29
N ASN A 19 30.60 -0.87 -18.33
CA ASN A 19 32.05 -0.78 -18.45
C ASN A 19 32.76 -2.15 -18.33
N GLY A 20 32.13 -3.22 -18.86
CA GLY A 20 32.67 -4.56 -18.79
C GLY A 20 32.46 -5.27 -17.45
N GLU A 21 31.79 -4.65 -16.50
CA GLU A 21 31.48 -5.25 -15.20
C GLU A 21 30.01 -5.67 -15.12
N LEU A 22 29.76 -6.86 -14.57
CA LEU A 22 28.42 -7.34 -14.29
C LEU A 22 27.91 -6.72 -13.00
N ILE A 23 26.85 -5.93 -13.12
CA ILE A 23 26.17 -5.30 -11.99
C ILE A 23 24.86 -6.06 -11.72
N LEU A 24 24.70 -6.55 -10.49
CA LEU A 24 23.50 -7.21 -10.03
C LEU A 24 22.73 -6.25 -9.10
N THR A 25 21.51 -5.92 -9.50
CA THR A 25 20.62 -5.08 -8.70
C THR A 25 19.45 -5.92 -8.20
N PRO A 26 19.20 -5.98 -6.88
CA PRO A 26 18.05 -6.71 -6.36
C PRO A 26 16.75 -6.24 -7.00
N LYS A 27 15.95 -7.19 -7.47
CA LYS A 27 14.61 -6.89 -7.97
C LYS A 27 13.70 -6.57 -6.79
N LYS A 28 12.83 -5.57 -6.95
CA LYS A 28 11.76 -5.32 -5.98
C LYS A 28 10.81 -6.51 -6.00
N GLN A 29 10.49 -7.01 -4.81
CA GLN A 29 9.51 -8.08 -4.65
C GLN A 29 8.14 -7.44 -4.47
N TYR A 30 7.24 -7.73 -5.41
CA TYR A 30 5.86 -7.28 -5.34
C TYR A 30 4.98 -8.41 -4.80
N MET A 31 4.05 -8.06 -3.94
CA MET A 31 3.16 -9.01 -3.31
C MET A 31 1.89 -9.19 -4.16
N THR A 32 1.50 -10.44 -4.39
CA THR A 32 0.23 -10.76 -5.01
C THR A 32 -0.91 -10.67 -3.99
N GLU A 33 -2.16 -10.60 -4.48
CA GLU A 33 -3.33 -10.59 -3.60
C GLU A 33 -3.41 -11.84 -2.72
N ASN A 34 -3.09 -13.01 -3.28
CA ASN A 34 -3.06 -14.26 -2.52
C ASN A 34 -1.99 -14.25 -1.42
N GLU A 35 -0.81 -13.75 -1.73
CA GLU A 35 0.26 -13.61 -0.75
C GLU A 35 -0.12 -12.64 0.37
N LEU A 36 -0.81 -11.54 0.03
CA LEU A 36 -1.30 -10.58 1.02
C LEU A 36 -2.26 -11.24 2.01
N ASN A 37 -3.14 -12.13 1.53
CA ASN A 37 -4.07 -12.86 2.39
C ASN A 37 -3.37 -13.79 3.38
N MET A 38 -2.20 -14.31 3.02
CA MET A 38 -1.44 -15.27 3.82
C MET A 38 -0.33 -14.63 4.66
N THR A 39 0.02 -13.36 4.39
CA THR A 39 1.12 -12.67 5.06
C THR A 39 0.63 -11.98 6.33
N GLN A 40 1.44 -12.01 7.38
CA GLN A 40 1.17 -11.32 8.62
C GLN A 40 1.44 -9.83 8.47
N ILE A 41 0.39 -9.03 8.31
CA ILE A 41 0.47 -7.57 8.14
C ILE A 41 0.41 -6.84 9.48
N LYS A 42 -0.11 -7.49 10.53
CA LYS A 42 -0.16 -6.92 11.88
C LYS A 42 1.23 -6.46 12.31
N HIS A 43 1.30 -5.27 12.91
CA HIS A 43 2.54 -4.62 13.34
C HIS A 43 3.50 -4.24 12.19
N SER A 44 3.04 -4.27 10.95
CA SER A 44 3.80 -3.71 9.84
C SER A 44 3.77 -2.18 9.86
N THR A 45 4.78 -1.57 9.24
CA THR A 45 4.88 -0.12 9.10
C THR A 45 5.10 0.27 7.64
N ILE A 46 4.62 1.44 7.26
CA ILE A 46 4.91 1.98 5.94
C ILE A 46 6.31 2.61 5.97
N GLU A 47 7.20 2.12 5.10
CA GLU A 47 8.54 2.68 4.93
C GLU A 47 8.55 3.81 3.90
N GLY A 48 7.70 3.73 2.89
CA GLY A 48 7.56 4.74 1.88
C GLY A 48 6.25 4.62 1.15
N CYS A 49 5.69 5.74 0.75
CA CYS A 49 4.42 5.78 0.03
C CYS A 49 4.40 6.95 -0.93
N ILE A 50 4.09 6.67 -2.18
CA ILE A 50 3.78 7.69 -3.19
C ILE A 50 2.57 7.19 -3.96
N ILE A 51 1.46 7.89 -3.80
CA ILE A 51 0.23 7.63 -4.56
C ILE A 51 -0.08 8.87 -5.38
N LYS A 52 -0.25 8.70 -6.68
CA LYS A 52 -0.46 9.81 -7.62
C LYS A 52 -1.65 9.58 -8.53
N LYS A 53 -2.28 10.69 -8.88
CA LYS A 53 -3.20 10.79 -10.01
C LYS A 53 -2.50 11.63 -11.08
N GLU A 54 -2.04 10.99 -12.17
CA GLU A 54 -1.19 11.65 -13.17
C GLU A 54 0.04 12.28 -12.51
N GLN A 55 0.15 13.61 -12.51
CA GLN A 55 1.26 14.34 -11.90
C GLN A 55 0.96 14.81 -10.47
N GLU A 56 -0.29 14.64 -10.02
CA GLU A 56 -0.73 15.11 -8.71
C GLU A 56 -0.48 14.07 -7.63
N ASN A 57 0.18 14.48 -6.54
CA ASN A 57 0.34 13.63 -5.35
C ASN A 57 -0.98 13.53 -4.60
N ILE A 58 -1.46 12.30 -4.41
CA ILE A 58 -2.63 12.00 -3.59
C ILE A 58 -2.20 11.76 -2.14
N SER A 59 -1.15 10.97 -1.93
CA SER A 59 -0.61 10.73 -0.60
C SER A 59 0.87 10.40 -0.64
N THR A 60 1.60 10.91 0.35
CA THR A 60 2.98 10.54 0.67
C THR A 60 3.13 10.23 2.16
N ASN A 61 2.03 10.01 2.86
CA ASN A 61 2.03 9.68 4.28
C ASN A 61 2.58 8.28 4.56
N THR A 62 3.00 8.06 5.79
CA THR A 62 3.58 6.78 6.25
C THR A 62 2.73 6.10 7.32
N SER A 63 1.50 6.54 7.51
CA SER A 63 0.49 5.90 8.36
C SER A 63 -0.61 5.31 7.48
N TYR A 64 -0.99 4.05 7.73
CA TYR A 64 -2.06 3.40 6.97
C TYR A 64 -3.35 4.23 6.95
N ARG A 65 -3.77 4.73 8.11
CA ARG A 65 -4.97 5.55 8.22
C ARG A 65 -4.83 6.84 7.42
N SER A 66 -3.71 7.53 7.55
CA SER A 66 -3.51 8.82 6.86
C SER A 66 -3.48 8.66 5.35
N VAL A 67 -2.85 7.61 4.85
CA VAL A 67 -2.85 7.29 3.42
C VAL A 67 -4.27 7.05 2.92
N LEU A 68 -5.04 6.25 3.65
CA LEU A 68 -6.41 5.94 3.27
C LEU A 68 -7.30 7.18 3.28
N VAL A 69 -7.20 8.00 4.30
CA VAL A 69 -7.95 9.27 4.39
C VAL A 69 -7.57 10.21 3.25
N ASP A 70 -6.28 10.31 2.92
CA ASP A 70 -5.83 11.11 1.78
C ASP A 70 -6.48 10.66 0.45
N ILE A 71 -6.59 9.36 0.26
CA ILE A 71 -7.26 8.81 -0.93
C ILE A 71 -8.75 9.17 -0.93
N TRP A 72 -9.44 8.91 0.19
CA TRP A 72 -10.86 9.23 0.31
C TRP A 72 -11.16 10.71 0.12
N LYS A 73 -10.30 11.59 0.63
CA LYS A 73 -10.43 13.05 0.45
C LYS A 73 -10.43 13.45 -1.03
N SER A 74 -9.73 12.71 -1.85
CA SER A 74 -9.63 12.99 -3.30
C SER A 74 -10.84 12.48 -4.09
N MET A 75 -11.77 11.78 -3.44
CA MET A 75 -12.90 11.11 -4.07
C MET A 75 -14.22 11.78 -3.71
N PRO A 76 -15.21 11.78 -4.63
CA PRO A 76 -16.57 12.13 -4.27
C PRO A 76 -17.13 11.14 -3.23
N THR A 77 -17.89 11.64 -2.26
CA THR A 77 -18.51 10.83 -1.20
C THR A 77 -19.28 9.63 -1.77
N GLN A 78 -20.08 9.87 -2.81
CA GLN A 78 -20.88 8.81 -3.42
C GLN A 78 -20.00 7.67 -3.98
N LYS A 79 -18.87 8.02 -4.59
CA LYS A 79 -17.93 7.02 -5.13
C LYS A 79 -17.29 6.20 -3.99
N ILE A 80 -16.95 6.85 -2.88
CA ILE A 80 -16.44 6.15 -1.69
C ILE A 80 -17.47 5.11 -1.23
N LEU A 81 -18.70 5.54 -1.04
CA LEU A 81 -19.78 4.68 -0.52
C LEU A 81 -20.11 3.51 -1.45
N GLN A 82 -19.95 3.68 -2.76
CA GLN A 82 -20.22 2.64 -3.74
C GLN A 82 -19.10 1.60 -3.87
N THR A 83 -17.87 1.95 -3.50
CA THR A 83 -16.69 1.13 -3.79
C THR A 83 -15.95 0.64 -2.54
N THR A 84 -16.25 1.22 -1.37
CA THR A 84 -15.54 0.89 -0.13
C THR A 84 -15.90 -0.48 0.43
N THR A 85 -14.92 -1.07 1.12
CA THR A 85 -15.14 -2.27 1.97
C THR A 85 -15.35 -1.88 3.43
N PHE A 86 -15.25 -0.59 3.77
CA PHE A 86 -15.45 -0.08 5.12
C PHE A 86 -16.91 0.23 5.39
N ASN A 87 -17.27 0.26 6.67
CA ASN A 87 -18.59 0.70 7.11
C ASN A 87 -18.56 2.19 7.43
N PHE A 88 -19.44 2.94 6.80
CA PHE A 88 -19.56 4.38 6.97
C PHE A 88 -20.93 4.76 7.50
N LYS A 89 -20.98 5.88 8.21
CA LYS A 89 -22.21 6.60 8.55
C LYS A 89 -22.04 8.08 8.22
N LEU A 90 -23.08 8.69 7.68
CA LEU A 90 -23.07 10.12 7.37
C LEU A 90 -23.25 10.99 8.63
N THR A 91 -23.69 10.38 9.73
CA THR A 91 -23.87 11.05 11.01
C THR A 91 -22.57 11.09 11.79
N LYS A 92 -22.42 12.16 12.58
CA LYS A 92 -21.26 12.34 13.45
C LYS A 92 -21.36 11.41 14.66
N GLU A 93 -20.66 10.29 14.59
CA GLU A 93 -20.60 9.29 15.66
C GLU A 93 -19.43 9.58 16.60
N ASN A 94 -19.58 9.21 17.86
CA ASN A 94 -18.62 9.52 18.90
C ASN A 94 -18.03 8.26 19.56
N GLY A 95 -17.66 7.29 18.74
CA GLY A 95 -17.00 6.05 19.18
C GLY A 95 -17.94 4.88 19.43
N GLU A 96 -19.25 5.05 19.31
CA GLU A 96 -20.21 3.97 19.47
C GLU A 96 -20.01 2.91 18.37
N LYS A 97 -19.92 1.65 18.77
CA LYS A 97 -19.64 0.51 17.87
C LYS A 97 -18.37 0.68 17.04
N GLY A 98 -17.40 1.46 17.54
CA GLY A 98 -16.15 1.72 16.83
C GLY A 98 -16.20 2.79 15.75
N TYR A 99 -17.35 3.41 15.52
CA TYR A 99 -17.46 4.52 14.57
C TYR A 99 -16.84 5.78 15.13
N LYS A 100 -15.99 6.42 14.36
CA LYS A 100 -15.38 7.70 14.68
C LYS A 100 -15.54 8.66 13.53
N TRP A 101 -15.87 9.91 13.87
CA TRP A 101 -15.98 10.97 12.89
C TRP A 101 -14.62 11.33 12.30
N CYS A 102 -14.58 11.55 11.00
CA CYS A 102 -13.44 12.06 10.29
C CYS A 102 -13.81 13.36 9.58
N ASP A 103 -13.28 14.47 10.07
CA ASP A 103 -13.58 15.82 9.52
C ASP A 103 -13.16 15.91 8.05
N ASP A 104 -12.07 15.28 7.69
CA ASP A 104 -11.50 15.37 6.34
C ASP A 104 -12.46 14.88 5.26
N ILE A 105 -13.29 13.90 5.56
CA ILE A 105 -14.25 13.31 4.62
C ILE A 105 -15.71 13.56 5.03
N CYS A 106 -15.94 14.21 6.15
CA CYS A 106 -17.27 14.50 6.69
C CYS A 106 -18.15 13.25 6.83
N MET A 107 -17.56 12.15 7.29
CA MET A 107 -18.24 10.88 7.56
C MET A 107 -17.62 10.21 8.77
N SER A 108 -18.40 9.36 9.43
CA SER A 108 -17.89 8.45 10.45
C SER A 108 -17.62 7.09 9.84
N PHE A 109 -16.56 6.43 10.26
CA PHE A 109 -16.25 5.07 9.81
C PHE A 109 -15.69 4.20 10.92
N GLN A 110 -15.86 2.89 10.76
CA GLN A 110 -15.24 1.90 11.63
C GLN A 110 -13.84 1.57 11.12
N SER A 111 -12.84 1.75 11.97
CA SER A 111 -11.46 1.39 11.62
C SER A 111 -11.31 -0.12 11.48
N LYS A 112 -10.45 -0.52 10.58
CA LYS A 112 -10.00 -1.91 10.43
C LYS A 112 -8.56 -2.03 10.87
N ASP A 113 -8.10 -3.28 11.04
CA ASP A 113 -6.69 -3.55 11.30
C ASP A 113 -5.80 -3.15 10.11
N ALA A 114 -4.50 -3.31 10.27
CA ALA A 114 -3.53 -2.94 9.23
C ALA A 114 -3.81 -3.65 7.90
N ARG A 115 -4.15 -4.94 7.95
CA ARG A 115 -4.46 -5.71 6.73
C ARG A 115 -5.71 -5.17 6.04
N GLY A 116 -6.78 -4.95 6.79
CA GLY A 116 -8.03 -4.41 6.24
C GLY A 116 -7.84 -3.03 5.65
N THR A 117 -7.04 -2.19 6.30
CA THR A 117 -6.72 -0.85 5.82
C THR A 117 -5.86 -0.91 4.56
N LEU A 118 -4.84 -1.76 4.53
CA LEU A 118 -4.00 -1.95 3.35
C LEU A 118 -4.81 -2.44 2.15
N LYS A 119 -5.70 -3.41 2.35
CA LYS A 119 -6.60 -3.89 1.29
C LYS A 119 -7.48 -2.78 0.74
N GLU A 120 -8.00 -1.92 1.60
CA GLU A 120 -8.80 -0.78 1.16
C GLU A 120 -7.95 0.23 0.36
N ILE A 121 -6.74 0.51 0.81
CA ILE A 121 -5.81 1.38 0.06
C ILE A 121 -5.63 0.84 -1.37
N LEU A 122 -5.30 -0.44 -1.50
CA LEU A 122 -5.09 -1.08 -2.81
C LEU A 122 -6.37 -1.09 -3.65
N ASN A 123 -7.53 -1.34 -3.02
CA ASN A 123 -8.82 -1.28 -3.69
C ASN A 123 -9.11 0.12 -4.24
N MET A 124 -8.91 1.14 -3.43
CA MET A 124 -9.16 2.53 -3.83
C MET A 124 -8.20 3.01 -4.91
N VAL A 125 -6.95 2.60 -4.85
CA VAL A 125 -5.95 2.88 -5.90
C VAL A 125 -6.42 2.29 -7.22
N LYS A 126 -6.90 1.05 -7.21
CA LYS A 126 -7.41 0.37 -8.40
C LYS A 126 -8.68 1.03 -8.95
N VAL A 127 -9.63 1.32 -8.08
CA VAL A 127 -10.91 1.94 -8.44
C VAL A 127 -10.71 3.31 -9.09
N ASN A 128 -9.76 4.09 -8.59
CA ASN A 128 -9.47 5.43 -9.08
C ASN A 128 -8.42 5.47 -10.20
N GLN A 129 -7.82 4.33 -10.53
CA GLN A 129 -6.72 4.23 -11.48
C GLN A 129 -5.53 5.12 -11.10
N PHE A 130 -5.27 5.23 -9.80
CA PHE A 130 -4.08 5.91 -9.30
C PHE A 130 -2.84 5.05 -9.51
N THR A 131 -1.68 5.67 -9.57
CA THR A 131 -0.40 4.96 -9.50
C THR A 131 0.04 4.89 -8.05
N ILE A 132 0.67 3.77 -7.68
CA ILE A 132 1.14 3.54 -6.33
C ILE A 132 2.57 3.02 -6.32
N GLU A 133 3.38 3.59 -5.43
CA GLU A 133 4.64 3.04 -4.98
C GLU A 133 4.56 2.97 -3.46
N LEU A 134 4.43 1.78 -2.93
CA LEU A 134 4.25 1.55 -1.50
C LEU A 134 5.22 0.48 -1.03
N SER A 135 5.98 0.80 0.01
CA SER A 135 6.86 -0.15 0.67
C SER A 135 6.44 -0.29 2.12
N ILE A 136 6.22 -1.51 2.57
CA ILE A 136 5.91 -1.80 3.96
C ILE A 136 6.97 -2.72 4.56
N LYS A 137 7.26 -2.51 5.83
CA LYS A 137 8.15 -3.36 6.61
C LYS A 137 7.32 -4.23 7.54
N LEU A 138 7.43 -5.53 7.37
CA LEU A 138 6.76 -6.50 8.25
C LEU A 138 7.46 -6.56 9.61
N GLU A 139 6.77 -7.11 10.60
CA GLU A 139 7.33 -7.32 11.94
C GLU A 139 8.64 -8.13 11.90
N THR A 140 8.76 -9.04 10.94
CA THR A 140 9.97 -9.83 10.70
C THR A 140 11.15 -9.04 10.15
N GLY A 141 10.93 -7.79 9.73
CA GLY A 141 11.92 -6.94 9.07
C GLY A 141 11.92 -7.05 7.54
N ARG A 142 11.15 -7.97 6.97
CA ARG A 142 11.02 -8.11 5.51
C ARG A 142 10.28 -6.90 4.92
N ILE A 143 10.80 -6.36 3.82
CA ILE A 143 10.18 -5.24 3.11
C ILE A 143 9.45 -5.77 1.88
N ILE A 144 8.19 -5.36 1.74
CA ILE A 144 7.31 -5.73 0.64
C ILE A 144 6.94 -4.48 -0.14
N HIS A 145 6.89 -4.60 -1.46
CA HIS A 145 6.53 -3.52 -2.37
C HIS A 145 5.19 -3.78 -3.04
N PHE A 146 4.46 -2.70 -3.25
CA PHE A 146 3.21 -2.70 -4.00
C PHE A 146 3.26 -1.67 -5.12
#